data_668dd88eb2df1f604727bac41733cc65
#
_entry.id   668dd88eb2df1f604727bac41733cc65
#
_cell.length_a   1.000
_cell.length_b   1.000
_cell.length_c   1.000
_cell.angle_alpha   90.00
_cell.angle_beta   90.00
_cell.angle_gamma   90.00
#
_symmetry.space_group_name_H-M   'P 1'
#
loop_
_entity.id
_entity.type
_entity.pdbx_description
1 polymer ?
#
loop_
_entity_poly.entity_id
_entity_poly.type
_entity_poly.pdbx_seq_one_letter_code
_entity_poly.pdbx_strand_id
1 'polypeptide(L)'
;MKDVKKQAKIKSNNLPQAPTPRSCYEENFKAGCDYVSTLPDVQNADKTAIKGANVPIMQVGMHNFKLPLKFLTKNCEVRELEASITSTVSLAADCKGINMSRIMRVFYQFADRVFTPDILEEVLFKMKEQLETSRARIKIDFDYPILQTSLRSNLKAWQYYKCSYEGTMDDLNTFRKFIKFDFVYSSACPCSAELGEHARRTRNVYCVPHSQRSKARISAEIDQKSHISIEDFQQICLRALHTETQTMVRREDEQAFAELNGAYVKFIEDATRLLYAEFNAEQKIKDFEIACIHLESLHSHDAVGVICKGLPGGFKADFTNFKDLLC
;
A
#
# COMPACT_ATOMS: atom_id res chain seq x y z
N MET A 1 67.27 -19.77 -49.93
CA MET A 1 65.94 -19.94 -50.49
C MET A 1 65.04 -18.97 -49.78
N LYS A 2 64.45 -18.00 -50.54
CA LYS A 2 63.70 -16.86 -50.02
C LYS A 2 62.23 -17.22 -50.04
N ASP A 3 61.53 -17.18 -48.91
CA ASP A 3 60.09 -17.26 -48.82
C ASP A 3 59.49 -15.87 -48.63
N VAL A 4 58.70 -15.49 -49.61
CA VAL A 4 58.00 -14.20 -49.73
C VAL A 4 56.69 -14.28 -48.95
N LYS A 5 56.56 -13.56 -47.83
CA LYS A 5 55.32 -13.32 -47.16
C LYS A 5 54.51 -12.29 -47.92
N LYS A 6 53.43 -12.73 -48.59
CA LYS A 6 52.37 -11.84 -49.13
C LYS A 6 51.51 -11.33 -47.96
N GLN A 7 51.65 -10.06 -47.61
CA GLN A 7 50.70 -9.35 -46.73
C GLN A 7 49.46 -8.97 -47.57
N ALA A 8 48.33 -9.55 -47.24
CA ALA A 8 47.05 -9.11 -47.74
C ALA A 8 46.64 -7.78 -47.06
N LYS A 9 46.60 -6.70 -47.83
CA LYS A 9 46.03 -5.42 -47.41
C LYS A 9 44.52 -5.58 -47.26
N ILE A 10 44.01 -5.57 -46.03
CA ILE A 10 42.60 -5.43 -45.73
C ILE A 10 42.21 -3.99 -46.09
N LYS A 11 41.35 -3.86 -47.09
CA LYS A 11 40.72 -2.58 -47.42
C LYS A 11 39.81 -2.19 -46.25
N SER A 12 40.16 -1.10 -45.58
CA SER A 12 39.27 -0.46 -44.60
C SER A 12 38.01 0.01 -45.35
N ASN A 13 36.90 -0.64 -45.07
CA ASN A 13 35.59 -0.13 -45.47
C ASN A 13 35.38 1.23 -44.80
N ASN A 14 35.40 2.30 -45.60
CA ASN A 14 34.94 3.63 -45.17
C ASN A 14 33.42 3.55 -44.97
N LEU A 15 32.99 3.24 -43.75
CA LEU A 15 31.65 3.55 -43.26
C LEU A 15 31.54 5.08 -43.25
N PRO A 16 30.45 5.66 -43.81
CA PRO A 16 30.24 7.10 -43.77
C PRO A 16 30.28 7.54 -42.29
N GLN A 17 31.14 8.51 -41.96
CA GLN A 17 31.21 9.07 -40.64
C GLN A 17 29.83 9.64 -40.27
N ALA A 18 29.29 9.22 -39.14
CA ALA A 18 28.04 9.79 -38.61
C ALA A 18 28.22 11.33 -38.49
N PRO A 19 27.23 12.12 -38.90
CA PRO A 19 27.29 13.56 -38.81
C PRO A 19 27.52 13.97 -37.35
N THR A 20 28.37 14.99 -37.16
CA THR A 20 28.65 15.54 -35.80
C THR A 20 27.31 15.98 -35.17
N PRO A 21 26.92 15.45 -33.96
CA PRO A 21 25.65 15.78 -33.40
C PRO A 21 25.58 17.28 -33.03
N ARG A 22 24.47 17.91 -33.37
CA ARG A 22 24.19 19.30 -32.95
C ARG A 22 23.83 19.30 -31.46
N SER A 23 24.43 20.18 -30.69
CA SER A 23 24.12 20.40 -29.27
C SER A 23 23.00 21.41 -29.05
N CYS A 24 21.97 21.43 -29.91
CA CYS A 24 20.83 22.32 -29.82
C CYS A 24 19.52 21.53 -29.79
N TYR A 25 18.57 22.00 -28.96
CA TYR A 25 17.19 21.50 -28.95
C TYR A 25 16.38 22.24 -30.01
N GLU A 26 15.71 21.49 -30.88
CA GLU A 26 14.85 22.04 -31.93
C GLU A 26 13.39 22.12 -31.43
N GLU A 27 13.00 23.23 -30.82
CA GLU A 27 11.66 23.41 -30.21
C GLU A 27 10.50 23.20 -31.21
N ASN A 28 10.72 23.55 -32.49
CA ASN A 28 9.71 23.45 -33.53
C ASN A 28 9.69 22.10 -34.27
N PHE A 29 10.56 21.16 -33.89
CA PHE A 29 10.58 19.86 -34.52
C PHE A 29 9.33 19.05 -34.14
N LYS A 30 8.56 18.63 -35.15
CA LYS A 30 7.38 17.75 -34.96
C LYS A 30 7.70 16.38 -35.53
N ALA A 31 7.69 15.36 -34.71
CA ALA A 31 7.83 13.99 -35.14
C ALA A 31 6.59 13.52 -35.87
N GLY A 32 6.67 13.44 -37.21
CA GLY A 32 5.64 12.83 -38.06
C GLY A 32 5.60 11.31 -37.92
N CYS A 33 4.54 10.66 -38.46
CA CYS A 33 4.38 9.20 -38.36
C CYS A 33 5.56 8.43 -38.95
N ASP A 34 6.11 8.90 -40.08
CA ASP A 34 7.25 8.27 -40.73
C ASP A 34 8.52 8.34 -39.88
N TYR A 35 8.75 9.49 -39.21
CA TYR A 35 9.87 9.63 -38.28
C TYR A 35 9.70 8.74 -37.05
N VAL A 36 8.50 8.71 -36.47
CA VAL A 36 8.20 7.86 -35.30
C VAL A 36 8.41 6.37 -35.60
N SER A 37 8.10 5.93 -36.85
CA SER A 37 8.32 4.54 -37.27
C SER A 37 9.79 4.14 -37.33
N THR A 38 10.72 5.11 -37.44
CA THR A 38 12.17 4.87 -37.48
C THR A 38 12.81 4.84 -36.08
N LEU A 39 12.07 5.18 -35.03
CA LEU A 39 12.61 5.19 -33.67
C LEU A 39 12.94 3.77 -33.18
N PRO A 40 14.15 3.55 -32.60
CA PRO A 40 14.54 2.23 -32.15
C PRO A 40 13.67 1.79 -30.97
N ASP A 41 13.10 0.60 -31.03
CA ASP A 41 12.40 -0.05 -29.93
C ASP A 41 13.27 -1.12 -29.27
N VAL A 42 14.08 -0.68 -28.30
CA VAL A 42 15.03 -1.55 -27.61
C VAL A 42 14.32 -2.52 -26.66
N GLN A 43 13.11 -2.21 -26.21
CA GLN A 43 12.35 -3.05 -25.27
C GLN A 43 11.76 -4.28 -25.96
N ASN A 44 11.37 -4.14 -27.21
CA ASN A 44 10.88 -5.22 -28.07
C ASN A 44 11.99 -5.83 -28.96
N ALA A 45 13.27 -5.60 -28.63
CA ALA A 45 14.39 -6.18 -29.35
C ALA A 45 14.40 -7.71 -29.20
N ASP A 46 15.06 -8.37 -30.15
CA ASP A 46 15.26 -9.82 -30.21
C ASP A 46 15.81 -10.40 -28.88
N LYS A 47 15.49 -11.65 -28.59
CA LYS A 47 15.98 -12.43 -27.42
C LYS A 47 17.49 -12.36 -27.23
N THR A 48 18.28 -12.27 -28.33
CA THR A 48 19.73 -12.15 -28.29
C THR A 48 20.22 -10.87 -27.62
N ALA A 49 19.35 -9.86 -27.50
CA ALA A 49 19.66 -8.60 -26.83
C ALA A 49 19.46 -8.66 -25.30
N ILE A 50 18.93 -9.77 -24.76
CA ILE A 50 18.76 -9.97 -23.30
C ILE A 50 20.17 -10.12 -22.69
N LYS A 51 20.43 -9.37 -21.61
CA LYS A 51 21.67 -9.47 -20.84
C LYS A 51 21.43 -10.29 -19.57
N GLY A 52 22.29 -11.26 -19.30
CA GLY A 52 22.19 -12.13 -18.13
C GLY A 52 21.38 -13.40 -18.38
N ALA A 53 20.71 -13.89 -17.34
CA ALA A 53 19.97 -15.15 -17.40
C ALA A 53 18.60 -14.98 -18.09
N ASN A 54 18.24 -15.92 -18.95
CA ASN A 54 16.93 -16.01 -19.59
C ASN A 54 15.91 -16.66 -18.64
N VAL A 55 15.46 -15.88 -17.65
CA VAL A 55 14.45 -16.29 -16.66
C VAL A 55 13.32 -15.27 -16.60
N PRO A 56 12.08 -15.66 -16.28
CA PRO A 56 10.98 -14.71 -16.14
C PRO A 56 11.23 -13.78 -14.95
N ILE A 57 10.81 -12.53 -15.07
CA ILE A 57 10.79 -11.59 -13.95
C ILE A 57 9.36 -11.55 -13.41
N MET A 58 9.22 -11.88 -12.11
CA MET A 58 7.90 -12.01 -11.49
C MET A 58 7.20 -10.66 -11.30
N GLN A 59 7.95 -9.58 -11.07
CA GLN A 59 7.42 -8.23 -10.93
C GLN A 59 8.41 -7.22 -11.53
N VAL A 60 7.97 -6.46 -12.52
CA VAL A 60 8.69 -5.33 -13.10
C VAL A 60 7.69 -4.22 -13.36
N GLY A 61 8.03 -2.97 -13.05
CA GLY A 61 7.08 -1.87 -13.19
C GLY A 61 7.53 -0.59 -12.52
N MET A 62 6.58 0.19 -12.04
CA MET A 62 6.78 1.51 -11.49
C MET A 62 6.41 1.54 -10.00
N HIS A 63 7.17 2.28 -9.22
CA HIS A 63 6.93 2.51 -7.80
C HIS A 63 6.83 4.01 -7.53
N ASN A 64 5.88 4.38 -6.64
CA ASN A 64 5.73 5.74 -6.11
C ASN A 64 5.50 6.82 -7.18
N PHE A 65 4.75 6.51 -8.26
CA PHE A 65 4.25 7.61 -9.09
C PHE A 65 2.95 8.18 -8.52
N LYS A 66 2.84 9.50 -8.52
CA LYS A 66 1.74 10.19 -7.85
C LYS A 66 0.69 10.67 -8.83
N LEU A 67 -0.57 10.49 -8.45
CA LEU A 67 -1.74 11.04 -9.15
C LEU A 67 -2.76 11.53 -8.13
N PRO A 68 -3.48 12.63 -8.42
CA PRO A 68 -4.74 12.91 -7.74
C PRO A 68 -5.79 11.91 -8.21
N LEU A 69 -6.41 11.19 -7.27
CA LEU A 69 -7.46 10.22 -7.56
C LEU A 69 -8.74 10.60 -6.80
N LYS A 70 -9.88 10.33 -7.44
CA LYS A 70 -11.20 10.55 -6.86
C LYS A 70 -11.61 9.32 -6.06
N PHE A 71 -11.93 9.49 -4.79
CA PHE A 71 -12.42 8.44 -3.88
C PHE A 71 -13.86 8.73 -3.49
N LEU A 72 -14.65 7.67 -3.29
CA LEU A 72 -16.03 7.78 -2.82
C LEU A 72 -16.07 7.55 -1.30
N THR A 73 -16.62 8.51 -0.57
CA THR A 73 -16.91 8.33 0.86
C THR A 73 -18.16 7.45 1.06
N LYS A 74 -18.34 6.92 2.27
CA LYS A 74 -19.55 6.16 2.63
C LYS A 74 -20.85 6.95 2.39
N ASN A 75 -20.81 8.28 2.50
CA ASN A 75 -21.95 9.18 2.25
C ASN A 75 -22.10 9.58 0.78
N CYS A 76 -21.43 8.89 -0.14
CA CYS A 76 -21.47 9.17 -1.58
C CYS A 76 -20.90 10.54 -1.98
N GLU A 77 -20.06 11.16 -1.17
CA GLU A 77 -19.27 12.34 -1.54
C GLU A 77 -18.01 11.92 -2.27
N VAL A 78 -17.68 12.62 -3.35
CA VAL A 78 -16.39 12.41 -4.06
C VAL A 78 -15.33 13.31 -3.45
N ARG A 79 -14.20 12.74 -3.10
CA ARG A 79 -13.00 13.47 -2.62
C ARG A 79 -11.82 13.16 -3.51
N GLU A 80 -11.08 14.19 -3.87
CA GLU A 80 -9.82 14.04 -4.58
C GLU A 80 -8.66 14.03 -3.56
N LEU A 81 -7.86 12.98 -3.59
CA LEU A 81 -6.72 12.77 -2.68
C LEU A 81 -5.47 12.48 -3.50
N GLU A 82 -4.31 12.97 -3.02
CA GLU A 82 -3.03 12.55 -3.57
C GLU A 82 -2.83 11.06 -3.27
N ALA A 83 -2.57 10.28 -4.31
CA ALA A 83 -2.29 8.86 -4.20
C ALA A 83 -0.90 8.52 -4.74
N SER A 84 -0.22 7.61 -4.07
CA SER A 84 1.05 7.03 -4.50
C SER A 84 0.80 5.63 -5.05
N ILE A 85 1.15 5.42 -6.32
CA ILE A 85 0.83 4.19 -7.04
C ILE A 85 2.10 3.37 -7.26
N THR A 86 2.03 2.09 -6.90
CA THR A 86 2.97 1.05 -7.29
C THR A 86 2.26 0.09 -8.22
N SER A 87 2.79 -0.11 -9.42
CA SER A 87 2.18 -0.96 -10.42
C SER A 87 3.21 -1.83 -11.10
N THR A 88 3.02 -3.13 -11.08
CA THR A 88 3.94 -4.12 -11.62
C THR A 88 3.22 -5.16 -12.46
N VAL A 89 3.96 -5.72 -13.42
CA VAL A 89 3.53 -6.85 -14.25
C VAL A 89 4.60 -7.92 -14.28
N SER A 90 4.25 -9.13 -14.70
CA SER A 90 5.24 -10.17 -14.98
C SER A 90 5.89 -9.93 -16.35
N LEU A 91 7.14 -10.37 -16.53
CA LEU A 91 7.85 -10.36 -17.79
C LEU A 91 8.31 -11.77 -18.14
N ALA A 92 7.98 -12.23 -19.33
CA ALA A 92 8.38 -13.56 -19.80
C ALA A 92 9.90 -13.65 -20.03
N ALA A 93 10.46 -14.86 -19.94
CA ALA A 93 11.90 -15.11 -20.05
C ALA A 93 12.50 -14.69 -21.40
N ASP A 94 11.67 -14.65 -22.43
CA ASP A 94 12.07 -14.32 -23.80
C ASP A 94 11.82 -12.85 -24.19
N CYS A 95 11.30 -12.05 -23.26
CA CYS A 95 11.07 -10.62 -23.46
C CYS A 95 12.19 -9.80 -22.79
N LYS A 96 12.76 -8.83 -23.51
CA LYS A 96 13.84 -7.98 -23.00
C LYS A 96 13.36 -6.96 -21.97
N GLY A 97 12.16 -6.40 -22.12
CA GLY A 97 11.65 -5.37 -21.23
C GLY A 97 10.19 -5.05 -21.44
N ILE A 98 9.65 -4.16 -20.63
CA ILE A 98 8.30 -3.61 -20.78
C ILE A 98 8.35 -2.12 -21.07
N ASN A 99 7.32 -1.62 -21.73
CA ASN A 99 7.17 -0.19 -21.95
C ASN A 99 6.52 0.45 -20.71
N MET A 100 7.34 0.97 -19.78
CA MET A 100 6.88 1.58 -18.50
C MET A 100 5.85 2.70 -18.71
N SER A 101 5.97 3.49 -19.80
CA SER A 101 5.02 4.57 -20.08
C SER A 101 3.61 4.06 -20.41
N ARG A 102 3.46 2.81 -20.84
CA ARG A 102 2.14 2.21 -21.06
C ARG A 102 1.39 2.03 -19.74
N ILE A 103 2.09 1.70 -18.65
CA ILE A 103 1.49 1.60 -17.31
C ILE A 103 0.83 2.93 -16.93
N MET A 104 1.58 4.05 -17.02
CA MET A 104 1.02 5.38 -16.73
C MET A 104 -0.17 5.71 -17.62
N ARG A 105 -0.06 5.47 -18.93
CA ARG A 105 -1.15 5.75 -19.87
C ARG A 105 -2.44 5.00 -19.56
N VAL A 106 -2.34 3.76 -19.03
CA VAL A 106 -3.52 3.03 -18.54
C VAL A 106 -4.17 3.79 -17.40
N PHE A 107 -3.42 4.20 -16.37
CA PHE A 107 -3.98 4.96 -15.24
C PHE A 107 -4.65 6.27 -15.68
N TYR A 108 -4.05 7.02 -16.60
CA TYR A 108 -4.64 8.25 -17.12
C TYR A 108 -5.97 8.04 -17.86
N GLN A 109 -6.23 6.85 -18.40
CA GLN A 109 -7.53 6.51 -18.99
C GLN A 109 -8.64 6.40 -17.94
N PHE A 110 -8.28 6.16 -16.67
CA PHE A 110 -9.20 6.02 -15.55
C PHE A 110 -9.16 7.20 -14.57
N ALA A 111 -8.31 8.21 -14.80
CA ALA A 111 -8.04 9.29 -13.84
C ALA A 111 -9.31 10.09 -13.45
N ASP A 112 -10.28 10.21 -14.35
CA ASP A 112 -11.55 10.92 -14.08
C ASP A 112 -12.60 10.07 -13.37
N ARG A 113 -12.36 8.77 -13.23
CA ARG A 113 -13.29 7.85 -12.55
C ARG A 113 -13.06 7.84 -11.04
N VAL A 114 -14.09 7.46 -10.29
CA VAL A 114 -13.96 7.22 -8.86
C VAL A 114 -13.24 5.90 -8.63
N PHE A 115 -12.13 5.94 -7.88
CA PHE A 115 -11.33 4.76 -7.55
C PHE A 115 -11.93 4.04 -6.34
N THR A 116 -12.28 2.79 -6.57
CA THR A 116 -12.69 1.80 -5.56
C THR A 116 -11.84 0.55 -5.76
N PRO A 117 -11.81 -0.40 -4.81
CA PRO A 117 -11.13 -1.67 -5.05
C PRO A 117 -11.61 -2.42 -6.30
N ASP A 118 -12.87 -2.20 -6.73
CA ASP A 118 -13.46 -2.89 -7.89
C ASP A 118 -12.94 -2.36 -9.23
N ILE A 119 -12.69 -1.05 -9.34
CA ILE A 119 -12.17 -0.48 -10.60
C ILE A 119 -10.79 -1.04 -10.94
N LEU A 120 -10.06 -1.54 -9.94
CA LEU A 120 -8.74 -2.14 -10.14
C LEU A 120 -8.80 -3.38 -11.05
N GLU A 121 -9.93 -4.08 -11.10
CA GLU A 121 -10.11 -5.21 -12.02
C GLU A 121 -10.00 -4.75 -13.49
N GLU A 122 -10.73 -3.68 -13.84
CA GLU A 122 -10.70 -3.11 -15.18
C GLU A 122 -9.30 -2.56 -15.54
N VAL A 123 -8.66 -1.86 -14.59
CA VAL A 123 -7.31 -1.31 -14.78
C VAL A 123 -6.29 -2.43 -14.99
N LEU A 124 -6.32 -3.49 -14.17
CA LEU A 124 -5.43 -4.63 -14.29
C LEU A 124 -5.63 -5.41 -15.58
N PHE A 125 -6.89 -5.62 -15.97
CA PHE A 125 -7.20 -6.27 -17.24
C PHE A 125 -6.64 -5.47 -18.40
N LYS A 126 -6.84 -4.15 -18.41
CA LYS A 126 -6.32 -3.25 -19.44
C LYS A 126 -4.79 -3.23 -19.48
N MET A 127 -4.15 -3.29 -18.31
CA MET A 127 -2.70 -3.40 -18.21
C MET A 127 -2.18 -4.70 -18.80
N LYS A 128 -2.79 -5.85 -18.49
CA LYS A 128 -2.41 -7.14 -19.06
C LYS A 128 -2.53 -7.15 -20.58
N GLU A 129 -3.63 -6.57 -21.09
CA GLU A 129 -3.85 -6.45 -22.55
C GLU A 129 -2.78 -5.59 -23.21
N GLN A 130 -2.55 -4.36 -22.72
CA GLN A 130 -1.64 -3.39 -23.36
C GLN A 130 -0.16 -3.72 -23.22
N LEU A 131 0.21 -4.48 -22.17
CA LEU A 131 1.60 -4.89 -21.91
C LEU A 131 1.88 -6.34 -22.30
N GLU A 132 0.87 -7.06 -22.83
CA GLU A 132 0.97 -8.45 -23.25
C GLU A 132 1.58 -9.36 -22.16
N THR A 133 1.10 -9.18 -20.90
CA THR A 133 1.65 -9.85 -19.72
C THR A 133 0.64 -10.83 -19.10
N SER A 134 1.15 -11.86 -18.42
CA SER A 134 0.31 -12.87 -17.80
C SER A 134 -0.23 -12.45 -16.42
N ARG A 135 0.51 -11.63 -15.66
CA ARG A 135 0.15 -11.21 -14.30
C ARG A 135 0.33 -9.71 -14.12
N ALA A 136 -0.55 -9.10 -13.34
CA ALA A 136 -0.46 -7.69 -12.99
C ALA A 136 -0.85 -7.45 -11.53
N ARG A 137 -0.24 -6.43 -10.92
CA ARG A 137 -0.51 -5.99 -9.55
C ARG A 137 -0.49 -4.48 -9.48
N ILE A 138 -1.44 -3.92 -8.72
CA ILE A 138 -1.54 -2.49 -8.43
C ILE A 138 -1.68 -2.33 -6.93
N LYS A 139 -0.98 -1.36 -6.37
CA LYS A 139 -1.18 -0.87 -5.01
C LYS A 139 -1.25 0.65 -5.06
N ILE A 140 -2.28 1.21 -4.44
CA ILE A 140 -2.55 2.64 -4.34
C ILE A 140 -2.54 3.02 -2.87
N ASP A 141 -1.52 3.75 -2.43
CA ASP A 141 -1.38 4.25 -1.06
C ASP A 141 -1.91 5.71 -0.99
N PHE A 142 -2.70 6.03 0.04
CA PHE A 142 -3.29 7.36 0.26
C PHE A 142 -3.60 7.61 1.73
N ASP A 143 -3.68 8.88 2.11
CA ASP A 143 -4.14 9.32 3.42
C ASP A 143 -5.63 9.70 3.35
N TYR A 144 -6.49 8.94 4.05
CA TYR A 144 -7.95 9.10 3.97
C TYR A 144 -8.48 9.92 5.14
N PRO A 145 -9.12 11.08 4.90
CA PRO A 145 -9.66 11.94 5.94
C PRO A 145 -11.06 11.50 6.37
N ILE A 146 -11.26 11.29 7.68
CA ILE A 146 -12.58 11.11 8.30
C ILE A 146 -12.83 12.25 9.28
N LEU A 147 -14.00 12.86 9.24
CA LEU A 147 -14.38 13.90 10.19
C LEU A 147 -14.73 13.27 11.53
N GLN A 148 -13.82 13.41 12.51
CA GLN A 148 -13.98 12.91 13.87
C GLN A 148 -14.73 13.96 14.71
N THR A 149 -15.62 13.48 15.59
CA THR A 149 -16.27 14.31 16.62
C THR A 149 -15.67 13.97 17.98
N SER A 150 -15.27 14.99 18.76
CA SER A 150 -14.72 14.80 20.10
C SER A 150 -15.74 14.19 21.07
N LEU A 151 -15.25 13.56 22.14
CA LEU A 151 -16.01 12.68 23.01
C LEU A 151 -17.18 13.36 23.76
N ARG A 152 -17.03 14.65 24.17
CA ARG A 152 -18.03 15.40 24.94
C ARG A 152 -18.32 16.80 24.42
N SER A 153 -17.30 17.51 23.91
CA SER A 153 -17.44 18.91 23.50
C SER A 153 -18.05 19.07 22.09
N ASN A 154 -18.26 17.99 21.36
CA ASN A 154 -18.78 17.97 19.98
C ASN A 154 -17.93 18.81 18.99
N LEU A 155 -16.66 19.00 19.25
CA LEU A 155 -15.73 19.60 18.27
C LEU A 155 -15.52 18.64 17.10
N LYS A 156 -15.41 19.20 15.91
CA LYS A 156 -15.18 18.40 14.70
C LYS A 156 -13.82 18.71 14.11
N ALA A 157 -13.01 17.69 13.85
CA ALA A 157 -11.70 17.81 13.22
C ALA A 157 -11.42 16.63 12.31
N TRP A 158 -10.55 16.85 11.31
CA TRP A 158 -10.17 15.80 10.37
C TRP A 158 -9.08 14.89 10.96
N GLN A 159 -9.40 13.61 11.08
CA GLN A 159 -8.45 12.55 11.36
C GLN A 159 -8.06 11.88 10.05
N TYR A 160 -6.73 11.68 9.83
CA TYR A 160 -6.20 11.02 8.65
C TYR A 160 -5.77 9.60 8.96
N TYR A 161 -6.14 8.68 8.07
CA TYR A 161 -5.79 7.27 8.18
C TYR A 161 -4.97 6.85 6.98
N LYS A 162 -3.86 6.16 7.23
CA LYS A 162 -3.07 5.54 6.15
C LYS A 162 -3.81 4.35 5.60
N CYS A 163 -4.12 4.41 4.32
CA CYS A 163 -4.90 3.41 3.61
C CYS A 163 -4.18 2.96 2.34
N SER A 164 -4.49 1.76 1.88
CA SER A 164 -4.22 1.40 0.50
C SER A 164 -5.29 0.49 -0.08
N TYR A 165 -5.53 0.65 -1.38
CA TYR A 165 -6.22 -0.32 -2.20
C TYR A 165 -5.20 -1.13 -2.97
N GLU A 166 -5.36 -2.44 -3.00
CA GLU A 166 -4.51 -3.33 -3.80
C GLU A 166 -5.37 -4.25 -4.64
N GLY A 167 -4.95 -4.46 -5.89
CA GLY A 167 -5.53 -5.45 -6.79
C GLY A 167 -4.44 -6.33 -7.37
N THR A 168 -4.74 -7.60 -7.53
CA THR A 168 -3.89 -8.57 -8.23
C THR A 168 -4.71 -9.33 -9.25
N MET A 169 -4.12 -9.60 -10.40
CA MET A 169 -4.71 -10.44 -11.44
C MET A 169 -3.68 -11.47 -11.91
N ASP A 170 -3.99 -12.74 -11.77
CA ASP A 170 -3.10 -13.84 -12.13
C ASP A 170 -3.17 -14.21 -13.63
N ASP A 171 -2.47 -15.29 -14.01
CA ASP A 171 -2.42 -15.82 -15.38
C ASP A 171 -3.76 -16.38 -15.87
N LEU A 172 -4.65 -16.78 -14.97
CA LEU A 172 -6.01 -17.24 -15.28
C LEU A 172 -7.05 -16.09 -15.25
N ASN A 173 -6.60 -14.84 -15.10
CA ASN A 173 -7.43 -13.66 -14.89
C ASN A 173 -8.26 -13.68 -13.59
N THR A 174 -7.81 -14.45 -12.59
CA THR A 174 -8.42 -14.40 -11.26
C THR A 174 -8.06 -13.09 -10.60
N PHE A 175 -9.07 -12.26 -10.37
CA PHE A 175 -8.91 -10.99 -9.69
C PHE A 175 -9.07 -11.17 -8.17
N ARG A 176 -8.19 -10.52 -7.40
CA ARG A 176 -8.30 -10.37 -5.94
C ARG A 176 -8.11 -8.92 -5.56
N LYS A 177 -8.94 -8.42 -4.65
CA LYS A 177 -8.90 -7.04 -4.15
C LYS A 177 -8.67 -7.01 -2.66
N PHE A 178 -7.85 -6.03 -2.23
CA PHE A 178 -7.46 -5.88 -0.83
C PHE A 178 -7.60 -4.43 -0.39
N ILE A 179 -7.91 -4.25 0.89
CA ILE A 179 -7.84 -2.97 1.58
C ILE A 179 -6.84 -3.11 2.72
N LYS A 180 -5.92 -2.14 2.83
CA LYS A 180 -5.08 -1.95 4.01
C LYS A 180 -5.52 -0.68 4.73
N PHE A 181 -5.58 -0.75 6.06
CA PHE A 181 -6.03 0.34 6.92
C PHE A 181 -5.21 0.38 8.20
N ASP A 182 -4.66 1.54 8.56
CA ASP A 182 -3.94 1.76 9.81
C ASP A 182 -4.83 2.51 10.79
N PHE A 183 -5.08 1.91 11.95
CA PHE A 183 -5.86 2.49 13.05
C PHE A 183 -4.96 2.81 14.24
N VAL A 184 -4.99 4.06 14.69
CA VAL A 184 -4.19 4.54 15.83
C VAL A 184 -5.09 4.69 17.05
N TYR A 185 -4.67 4.08 18.15
CA TYR A 185 -5.43 4.05 19.39
C TYR A 185 -4.52 4.20 20.62
N SER A 186 -5.12 4.43 21.78
CA SER A 186 -4.43 4.40 23.05
C SER A 186 -4.61 3.03 23.71
N SER A 187 -3.55 2.51 24.33
CA SER A 187 -3.62 1.34 25.19
C SER A 187 -3.04 1.67 26.58
N ALA A 188 -3.67 1.16 27.61
CA ALA A 188 -3.16 1.18 28.97
C ALA A 188 -2.98 -0.26 29.46
N CYS A 189 -1.89 -0.53 30.17
CA CYS A 189 -1.55 -1.87 30.61
C CYS A 189 -2.47 -2.36 31.75
N PRO A 190 -3.19 -3.49 31.59
CA PRO A 190 -4.04 -4.06 32.63
C PRO A 190 -3.28 -4.40 33.91
N CYS A 191 -2.08 -5.00 33.83
CA CYS A 191 -1.24 -5.30 34.99
C CYS A 191 -0.88 -4.03 35.79
N SER A 192 -0.47 -2.98 35.06
CA SER A 192 -0.10 -1.71 35.70
C SER A 192 -1.31 -1.04 36.39
N ALA A 193 -2.49 -1.17 35.76
CA ALA A 193 -3.74 -0.67 36.35
C ALA A 193 -4.08 -1.41 37.66
N GLU A 194 -4.08 -2.73 37.69
CA GLU A 194 -4.36 -3.55 38.85
C GLU A 194 -3.33 -3.34 40.00
N LEU A 195 -2.03 -3.29 39.63
CA LEU A 195 -0.96 -3.01 40.62
C LEU A 195 -1.06 -1.59 41.18
N GLY A 196 -1.45 -0.62 40.37
CA GLY A 196 -1.72 0.74 40.80
C GLY A 196 -2.89 0.82 41.79
N GLU A 197 -3.99 0.12 41.48
CA GLU A 197 -5.16 0.03 42.38
C GLU A 197 -4.81 -0.69 43.67
N HIS A 198 -4.00 -1.75 43.66
CA HIS A 198 -3.49 -2.40 44.83
C HIS A 198 -2.67 -1.42 45.72
N ALA A 199 -1.76 -0.65 45.15
CA ALA A 199 -0.97 0.35 45.85
C ALA A 199 -1.85 1.45 46.49
N ARG A 200 -2.89 1.88 45.74
CA ARG A 200 -3.88 2.84 46.23
C ARG A 200 -4.60 2.31 47.48
N ARG A 201 -5.09 1.06 47.44
CA ARG A 201 -5.85 0.44 48.54
C ARG A 201 -4.98 0.15 49.77
N THR A 202 -3.74 -0.31 49.55
CA THR A 202 -2.89 -0.79 50.66
C THR A 202 -2.02 0.30 51.29
N ARG A 203 -1.64 1.34 50.54
CA ARG A 203 -0.70 2.38 50.95
C ARG A 203 -1.21 3.80 50.74
N ASN A 204 -2.42 3.98 50.20
CA ASN A 204 -3.02 5.27 49.86
C ASN A 204 -2.13 6.13 48.91
N VAL A 205 -1.48 5.49 47.93
CA VAL A 205 -0.61 6.13 46.95
C VAL A 205 -1.37 6.28 45.64
N TYR A 206 -1.33 7.48 45.05
CA TYR A 206 -1.88 7.70 43.71
C TYR A 206 -0.99 7.06 42.67
N CYS A 207 -1.59 6.28 41.79
CA CYS A 207 -0.89 5.57 40.71
C CYS A 207 -1.63 5.76 39.37
N VAL A 208 -0.87 5.84 38.29
CA VAL A 208 -1.37 5.86 36.93
C VAL A 208 -0.74 4.70 36.16
N PRO A 209 -1.51 3.84 35.52
CA PRO A 209 -0.96 2.79 34.68
C PRO A 209 -0.17 3.41 33.51
N HIS A 210 0.90 2.75 33.08
CA HIS A 210 1.54 3.20 31.85
C HIS A 210 0.58 3.03 30.67
N SER A 211 0.57 4.02 29.81
CA SER A 211 -0.24 4.07 28.61
C SER A 211 0.58 4.62 27.45
N GLN A 212 0.23 4.24 26.25
CA GLN A 212 0.97 4.57 25.07
C GLN A 212 0.07 4.68 23.86
N ARG A 213 0.57 5.37 22.85
CA ARG A 213 -0.02 5.33 21.52
C ARG A 213 0.32 3.99 20.86
N SER A 214 -0.67 3.40 20.25
CA SER A 214 -0.61 2.07 19.65
C SER A 214 -1.19 2.10 18.25
N LYS A 215 -0.82 1.16 17.41
CA LYS A 215 -1.34 1.06 16.04
C LYS A 215 -1.72 -0.38 15.71
N ALA A 216 -2.82 -0.52 15.01
CA ALA A 216 -3.22 -1.74 14.36
C ALA A 216 -3.23 -1.51 12.84
N ARG A 217 -2.57 -2.38 12.09
CA ARG A 217 -2.66 -2.48 10.63
C ARG A 217 -3.51 -3.67 10.27
N ILE A 218 -4.56 -3.41 9.56
CA ILE A 218 -5.45 -4.41 9.00
C ILE A 218 -5.17 -4.52 7.51
N SER A 219 -4.86 -5.72 7.03
CA SER A 219 -4.77 -6.06 5.61
C SER A 219 -5.86 -7.09 5.33
N ALA A 220 -6.87 -6.74 4.53
CA ALA A 220 -8.03 -7.58 4.30
C ALA A 220 -8.26 -7.85 2.82
N GLU A 221 -8.47 -9.12 2.46
CA GLU A 221 -9.02 -9.52 1.17
C GLU A 221 -10.53 -9.36 1.22
N ILE A 222 -11.07 -8.59 0.29
CA ILE A 222 -12.52 -8.32 0.20
C ILE A 222 -13.16 -9.32 -0.76
N ASP A 223 -14.33 -9.86 -0.39
CA ASP A 223 -15.10 -10.70 -1.29
C ASP A 223 -15.38 -9.96 -2.61
N GLN A 224 -15.27 -10.66 -3.74
CA GLN A 224 -15.37 -10.03 -5.07
C GLN A 224 -16.68 -9.30 -5.32
N LYS A 225 -17.78 -9.80 -4.75
CA LYS A 225 -19.13 -9.23 -4.94
C LYS A 225 -19.50 -8.19 -3.88
N SER A 226 -18.63 -7.98 -2.91
CA SER A 226 -18.88 -7.13 -1.75
C SER A 226 -18.20 -5.77 -1.87
N HIS A 227 -18.85 -4.76 -1.29
CA HIS A 227 -18.29 -3.41 -1.13
C HIS A 227 -18.20 -3.08 0.35
N ILE A 228 -17.05 -2.61 0.78
CA ILE A 228 -16.79 -2.13 2.14
C ILE A 228 -15.99 -0.83 2.05
N SER A 229 -16.40 0.17 2.81
CA SER A 229 -15.75 1.48 2.80
C SER A 229 -14.60 1.57 3.82
N ILE A 230 -13.75 2.58 3.70
CA ILE A 230 -12.71 2.89 4.70
C ILE A 230 -13.36 3.26 6.04
N GLU A 231 -14.49 3.96 6.02
CA GLU A 231 -15.25 4.29 7.23
C GLU A 231 -15.79 3.05 7.93
N ASP A 232 -16.14 1.98 7.20
CA ASP A 232 -16.52 0.71 7.81
C ASP A 232 -15.35 0.07 8.57
N PHE A 233 -14.12 0.10 8.01
CA PHE A 233 -12.91 -0.35 8.72
C PHE A 233 -12.68 0.43 10.00
N GLN A 234 -12.80 1.77 9.94
CA GLN A 234 -12.67 2.62 11.11
C GLN A 234 -13.70 2.25 12.19
N GLN A 235 -14.96 2.03 11.82
CA GLN A 235 -16.01 1.65 12.76
C GLN A 235 -15.80 0.25 13.36
N ILE A 236 -15.30 -0.71 12.59
CA ILE A 236 -14.95 -2.06 13.08
C ILE A 236 -13.83 -1.94 14.12
N CYS A 237 -12.76 -1.19 13.82
CA CYS A 237 -11.66 -0.95 14.75
C CYS A 237 -12.11 -0.22 16.01
N LEU A 238 -13.01 0.77 15.88
CA LEU A 238 -13.55 1.52 17.00
C LEU A 238 -14.40 0.65 17.92
N ARG A 239 -15.23 -0.24 17.39
CA ARG A 239 -15.98 -1.21 18.21
C ARG A 239 -15.06 -2.19 18.96
N ALA A 240 -13.97 -2.62 18.31
CA ALA A 240 -13.01 -3.53 18.91
C ALA A 240 -12.19 -2.89 20.04
N LEU A 241 -11.69 -1.69 19.82
CA LEU A 241 -10.64 -1.09 20.66
C LEU A 241 -11.10 0.09 21.51
N HIS A 242 -12.16 0.78 21.13
CA HIS A 242 -12.82 1.92 21.80
C HIS A 242 -11.97 3.20 21.96
N THR A 243 -10.66 3.12 22.08
CA THR A 243 -9.75 4.19 22.51
C THR A 243 -9.02 4.84 21.35
N GLU A 244 -9.74 5.18 20.28
CA GLU A 244 -9.18 5.91 19.12
C GLU A 244 -8.56 7.25 19.55
N THR A 245 -7.40 7.61 19.01
CA THR A 245 -6.77 8.89 19.28
C THR A 245 -7.64 10.06 18.83
N GLN A 246 -7.64 11.15 19.58
CA GLN A 246 -8.48 12.32 19.34
C GLN A 246 -7.68 13.43 18.66
N THR A 247 -8.26 14.08 17.62
CA THR A 247 -7.59 15.14 16.86
C THR A 247 -7.72 16.50 17.54
N MET A 248 -8.91 16.83 18.08
CA MET A 248 -9.20 18.11 18.71
C MET A 248 -10.01 17.87 19.98
N VAL A 249 -9.53 18.42 21.11
CA VAL A 249 -10.12 18.19 22.44
C VAL A 249 -10.20 19.47 23.27
N ARG A 250 -11.18 19.51 24.20
CA ARG A 250 -11.23 20.38 25.35
C ARG A 250 -10.95 19.59 26.62
N ARG A 251 -10.92 20.25 27.78
CA ARG A 251 -10.64 19.59 29.08
C ARG A 251 -11.62 18.46 29.39
N GLU A 252 -12.90 18.64 29.08
CA GLU A 252 -13.93 17.62 29.24
C GLU A 252 -13.71 16.40 28.35
N ASP A 253 -13.10 16.58 27.15
CA ASP A 253 -12.73 15.48 26.26
C ASP A 253 -11.49 14.74 26.78
N GLU A 254 -10.48 15.47 27.29
CA GLU A 254 -9.30 14.85 27.93
C GLU A 254 -9.71 13.99 29.12
N GLN A 255 -10.62 14.49 29.97
CA GLN A 255 -11.18 13.73 31.09
C GLN A 255 -11.90 12.47 30.58
N ALA A 256 -12.77 12.64 29.57
CA ALA A 256 -13.48 11.51 28.96
C ALA A 256 -12.52 10.46 28.38
N PHE A 257 -11.44 10.90 27.75
CA PHE A 257 -10.45 10.00 27.19
C PHE A 257 -9.66 9.25 28.28
N ALA A 258 -9.35 9.91 29.40
CA ALA A 258 -8.73 9.26 30.56
C ALA A 258 -9.66 8.17 31.15
N GLU A 259 -10.96 8.47 31.28
CA GLU A 259 -11.98 7.50 31.74
C GLU A 259 -12.11 6.34 30.76
N LEU A 260 -12.11 6.61 29.44
CA LEU A 260 -12.19 5.62 28.37
C LEU A 260 -10.99 4.66 28.40
N ASN A 261 -9.76 5.18 28.58
CA ASN A 261 -8.57 4.36 28.73
C ASN A 261 -8.63 3.45 29.97
N GLY A 262 -9.17 3.95 31.09
CA GLY A 262 -9.38 3.16 32.27
C GLY A 262 -10.42 2.06 32.14
N ALA A 263 -11.49 2.33 31.34
CA ALA A 263 -12.55 1.37 31.09
C ALA A 263 -12.13 0.26 30.12
N TYR A 264 -11.18 0.54 29.23
CA TYR A 264 -10.77 -0.37 28.14
C TYR A 264 -9.26 -0.63 28.15
N VAL A 265 -8.71 -0.95 29.34
CA VAL A 265 -7.33 -1.44 29.46
C VAL A 265 -7.17 -2.74 28.65
N LYS A 266 -6.04 -2.92 27.96
CA LYS A 266 -5.83 -4.08 27.10
C LYS A 266 -4.36 -4.39 26.89
N PHE A 267 -4.03 -5.68 26.93
CA PHE A 267 -2.76 -6.19 26.41
C PHE A 267 -2.72 -6.16 24.90
N ILE A 268 -1.54 -6.35 24.31
CA ILE A 268 -1.38 -6.49 22.85
C ILE A 268 -2.14 -7.72 22.35
N GLU A 269 -2.16 -8.81 23.11
CA GLU A 269 -2.91 -10.03 22.82
C GLU A 269 -4.42 -9.79 22.80
N ASP A 270 -4.93 -8.99 23.74
CA ASP A 270 -6.34 -8.62 23.79
C ASP A 270 -6.73 -7.77 22.58
N ALA A 271 -5.95 -6.73 22.27
CA ALA A 271 -6.19 -5.87 21.11
C ALA A 271 -6.25 -6.70 19.82
N THR A 272 -5.31 -7.61 19.66
CA THR A 272 -5.21 -8.48 18.48
C THR A 272 -6.41 -9.41 18.36
N ARG A 273 -6.87 -10.03 19.48
CA ARG A 273 -8.03 -10.93 19.52
C ARG A 273 -9.37 -10.19 19.34
N LEU A 274 -9.51 -9.01 19.94
CA LEU A 274 -10.70 -8.16 19.78
C LEU A 274 -10.91 -7.76 18.33
N LEU A 275 -9.84 -7.29 17.68
CA LEU A 275 -9.88 -6.98 16.25
C LEU A 275 -10.20 -8.24 15.42
N TYR A 276 -9.57 -9.37 15.72
CA TYR A 276 -9.88 -10.62 15.02
C TYR A 276 -11.38 -10.97 15.10
N ALA A 277 -11.99 -10.87 16.28
CA ALA A 277 -13.40 -11.19 16.47
C ALA A 277 -14.31 -10.32 15.60
N GLU A 278 -14.08 -8.99 15.59
CA GLU A 278 -14.88 -8.05 14.81
C GLU A 278 -14.68 -8.23 13.28
N PHE A 279 -13.43 -8.39 12.83
CA PHE A 279 -13.15 -8.58 11.39
C PHE A 279 -13.61 -9.95 10.90
N ASN A 280 -13.56 -11.01 11.72
CA ASN A 280 -14.06 -12.34 11.34
C ASN A 280 -15.59 -12.41 11.27
N ALA A 281 -16.29 -11.54 11.97
CA ALA A 281 -17.75 -11.42 11.91
C ALA A 281 -18.24 -10.68 10.65
N GLU A 282 -17.38 -9.90 9.98
CA GLU A 282 -17.74 -9.16 8.77
C GLU A 282 -17.72 -10.05 7.53
N GLN A 283 -18.91 -10.35 7.01
CA GLN A 283 -19.09 -11.28 5.88
C GLN A 283 -18.50 -10.79 4.56
N LYS A 284 -18.31 -9.48 4.41
CA LYS A 284 -17.70 -8.87 3.22
C LYS A 284 -16.19 -9.12 3.12
N ILE A 285 -15.57 -9.52 4.24
CA ILE A 285 -14.14 -9.80 4.35
C ILE A 285 -13.91 -11.30 4.23
N LYS A 286 -13.22 -11.69 3.18
CA LYS A 286 -12.91 -13.09 2.88
C LYS A 286 -11.79 -13.61 3.78
N ASP A 287 -10.67 -12.90 3.82
CA ASP A 287 -9.47 -13.24 4.61
C ASP A 287 -8.80 -11.96 5.10
N PHE A 288 -8.02 -12.02 6.19
CA PHE A 288 -7.31 -10.86 6.71
C PHE A 288 -6.10 -11.24 7.54
N GLU A 289 -5.16 -10.29 7.64
CA GLU A 289 -4.06 -10.24 8.61
C GLU A 289 -4.14 -8.94 9.39
N ILE A 290 -3.93 -9.04 10.71
CA ILE A 290 -3.89 -7.91 11.63
C ILE A 290 -2.55 -7.92 12.34
N ALA A 291 -1.79 -6.83 12.22
CA ALA A 291 -0.54 -6.60 12.94
C ALA A 291 -0.72 -5.41 13.89
N CYS A 292 -0.51 -5.64 15.18
CA CYS A 292 -0.61 -4.62 16.22
C CYS A 292 0.76 -4.32 16.82
N ILE A 293 0.96 -3.06 17.24
CA ILE A 293 2.12 -2.62 18.02
C ILE A 293 1.65 -1.71 19.17
N HIS A 294 2.16 -1.97 20.37
CA HIS A 294 2.09 -1.08 21.53
C HIS A 294 3.46 -0.45 21.76
N LEU A 295 3.58 0.87 21.62
CA LEU A 295 4.82 1.62 21.84
C LEU A 295 5.03 1.80 23.34
N GLU A 296 5.47 0.72 24.00
CA GLU A 296 5.49 0.59 25.47
C GLU A 296 6.26 1.73 26.16
N SER A 297 5.58 2.49 27.02
CA SER A 297 6.21 3.58 27.77
C SER A 297 7.00 3.12 29.01
N LEU A 298 6.81 1.87 29.43
CA LEU A 298 7.57 1.25 30.54
C LEU A 298 8.92 0.71 30.07
N HIS A 299 9.02 0.28 28.82
CA HIS A 299 10.17 -0.42 28.25
C HIS A 299 10.86 0.37 27.15
N SER A 300 12.08 0.00 26.81
CA SER A 300 12.80 0.53 25.64
C SER A 300 12.51 -0.23 24.34
N HIS A 301 11.61 -1.18 24.38
CA HIS A 301 11.14 -1.98 23.24
C HIS A 301 9.60 -1.98 23.19
N ASP A 302 9.07 -2.37 22.07
CA ASP A 302 7.64 -2.38 21.81
C ASP A 302 7.08 -3.80 21.90
N ALA A 303 5.80 -3.93 22.28
CA ALA A 303 5.08 -5.18 22.21
C ALA A 303 4.37 -5.30 20.86
N VAL A 304 4.41 -6.50 20.24
CA VAL A 304 3.81 -6.75 18.94
C VAL A 304 2.94 -8.00 18.96
N GLY A 305 1.89 -7.99 18.16
CA GLY A 305 1.01 -9.14 17.96
C GLY A 305 0.54 -9.22 16.52
N VAL A 306 0.56 -10.43 15.94
CA VAL A 306 0.08 -10.67 14.57
C VAL A 306 -0.88 -11.85 14.59
N ILE A 307 -2.00 -11.70 13.90
CA ILE A 307 -3.01 -12.76 13.73
C ILE A 307 -3.59 -12.68 12.31
N CYS A 308 -4.01 -13.80 11.76
CA CYS A 308 -4.76 -13.84 10.50
C CYS A 308 -5.92 -14.84 10.59
N LYS A 309 -6.90 -14.71 9.70
CA LYS A 309 -7.91 -15.75 9.47
C LYS A 309 -7.27 -16.95 8.77
N GLY A 310 -6.43 -16.69 7.75
CA GLY A 310 -5.50 -17.66 7.18
C GLY A 310 -6.16 -18.70 6.30
N LEU A 311 -7.00 -18.29 5.37
CA LEU A 311 -7.58 -19.21 4.39
C LEU A 311 -6.48 -19.79 3.46
N PRO A 312 -6.67 -20.98 2.89
CA PRO A 312 -5.72 -21.56 1.93
C PRO A 312 -5.40 -20.59 0.79
N GLY A 313 -4.11 -20.28 0.59
CA GLY A 313 -3.64 -19.27 -0.39
C GLY A 313 -3.84 -17.81 0.01
N GLY A 314 -4.28 -17.56 1.25
CA GLY A 314 -4.44 -16.24 1.85
C GLY A 314 -3.28 -15.81 2.75
N PHE A 315 -3.60 -15.01 3.77
CA PHE A 315 -2.64 -14.50 4.76
C PHE A 315 -2.08 -15.60 5.66
N LYS A 316 -0.85 -15.41 6.16
CA LYS A 316 -0.11 -16.41 6.95
C LYS A 316 0.38 -15.92 8.31
N ALA A 317 0.02 -14.69 8.70
CA ALA A 317 0.53 -14.01 9.89
C ALA A 317 2.07 -13.91 9.89
N ASP A 318 2.67 -13.66 8.73
CA ASP A 318 4.12 -13.56 8.53
C ASP A 318 4.61 -12.09 8.45
N PHE A 319 3.85 -11.16 8.98
CA PHE A 319 4.19 -9.74 9.03
C PHE A 319 5.47 -9.52 9.83
N THR A 320 6.46 -8.83 9.24
CA THR A 320 7.77 -8.57 9.85
C THR A 320 8.19 -7.09 9.84
N ASN A 321 7.50 -6.25 9.06
CA ASN A 321 7.90 -4.83 8.91
C ASN A 321 7.26 -3.94 9.98
N PHE A 322 7.58 -4.19 11.25
CA PHE A 322 7.04 -3.42 12.38
C PHE A 322 7.48 -1.96 12.39
N LYS A 323 8.57 -1.58 11.69
CA LYS A 323 8.96 -0.18 11.55
C LYS A 323 7.89 0.68 10.89
N ASP A 324 7.12 0.12 9.97
CA ASP A 324 6.02 0.83 9.30
C ASP A 324 4.81 1.06 10.22
N LEU A 325 4.80 0.43 11.39
CA LEU A 325 3.78 0.61 12.41
C LEU A 325 4.14 1.68 13.47
N LEU A 326 5.34 2.22 13.44
CA LEU A 326 5.72 3.33 14.32
C LEU A 326 4.86 4.57 13.99
N CYS A 327 4.37 5.26 15.03
CA CYS A 327 3.47 6.40 14.91
C CYS A 327 4.21 7.73 15.07
#